data_3218a0d2cd85791bc5efa118e2940ca3
#
_entry.id   3218a0d2cd85791bc5efa118e2940ca3
#
_cell.length_a   1.000
_cell.length_b   1.000
_cell.length_c   1.000
_cell.angle_alpha   90.00
_cell.angle_beta   90.00
_cell.angle_gamma   90.00
#
_symmetry.space_group_name_H-M   'P 1'
#
loop_
_entity.id
_entity.type
_entity.pdbx_description
1 polymer ?
#
loop_
_entity_poly.entity_id
_entity_poly.type
_entity_poly.pdbx_seq_one_letter_code
_entity_poly.pdbx_strand_id
1 'polypeptide(L)'
;MSTKEFLKSVDTIFDDAAKLLKLPYGLANKIKLANSTYTVRFGVRLKGKIYTFTGYRSVHSEHMEPVKGGIRYASYADQDEVEALAALMTYKCALMEIPFGGSKGALVINPYEWGESELEKITRRFTQELAKRDLIHPSQNVPAPDMGSGEKEMAWIADEYRRLNPSEITCLLYTSPSPRDGLL
;
A
#
# COMPACT_ATOMS: atom_id res chain seq x y z
N MET A 1 -5.45 20.73 3.22
CA MET A 1 -5.70 19.79 4.33
C MET A 1 -4.39 19.09 4.61
N SER A 2 -3.89 19.12 5.84
CA SER A 2 -2.69 18.38 6.22
C SER A 2 -3.00 16.87 6.28
N THR A 3 -1.97 16.03 6.21
CA THR A 3 -2.11 14.56 6.29
C THR A 3 -2.72 14.13 7.62
N LYS A 4 -2.39 14.82 8.73
CA LYS A 4 -3.03 14.63 10.05
C LYS A 4 -4.51 14.99 10.05
N GLU A 5 -4.91 16.05 9.37
CA GLU A 5 -6.32 16.41 9.23
C GLU A 5 -7.07 15.38 8.40
N PHE A 6 -6.42 14.82 7.39
CA PHE A 6 -6.99 13.75 6.59
C PHE A 6 -7.22 12.49 7.42
N LEU A 7 -6.23 12.01 8.18
CA LEU A 7 -6.39 10.87 9.08
C LEU A 7 -7.52 11.11 10.08
N LYS A 8 -7.54 12.29 10.71
CA LYS A 8 -8.61 12.68 11.65
C LYS A 8 -9.99 12.69 10.98
N SER A 9 -10.10 13.08 9.72
CA SER A 9 -11.38 13.08 9.00
C SER A 9 -11.88 11.66 8.77
N VAL A 10 -10.99 10.72 8.43
CA VAL A 10 -11.33 9.30 8.28
C VAL A 10 -11.81 8.71 9.61
N ASP A 11 -11.11 9.03 10.71
CA ASP A 11 -11.50 8.62 12.06
C ASP A 11 -12.88 9.17 12.45
N THR A 12 -13.17 10.43 12.11
CA THR A 12 -14.46 11.06 12.40
C THR A 12 -15.61 10.37 11.67
N ILE A 13 -15.44 10.06 10.39
CA ILE A 13 -16.44 9.32 9.59
C ILE A 13 -16.71 7.94 10.22
N PHE A 14 -15.67 7.24 10.64
CA PHE A 14 -15.84 5.96 11.33
C PHE A 14 -16.54 6.11 12.68
N ASP A 15 -16.16 7.10 13.51
CA ASP A 15 -16.75 7.33 14.82
C ASP A 15 -18.25 7.63 14.72
N ASP A 16 -18.68 8.40 13.72
CA ASP A 16 -20.08 8.69 13.48
C ASP A 16 -20.89 7.44 13.10
N ALA A 17 -20.32 6.58 12.25
CA ALA A 17 -20.92 5.27 11.94
C ALA A 17 -20.95 4.35 13.16
N ALA A 18 -19.87 4.28 13.94
CA ALA A 18 -19.75 3.42 15.11
C ALA A 18 -20.75 3.75 16.23
N LYS A 19 -21.10 5.04 16.40
CA LYS A 19 -22.13 5.48 17.35
C LYS A 19 -23.49 4.83 17.09
N LEU A 20 -23.83 4.56 15.83
CA LEU A 20 -25.09 3.94 15.43
C LEU A 20 -25.12 2.44 15.73
N LEU A 21 -23.94 1.79 15.75
CA LEU A 21 -23.82 0.34 15.85
C LEU A 21 -23.78 -0.18 17.30
N LYS A 22 -23.70 0.70 18.31
CA LYS A 22 -23.61 0.31 19.73
C LYS A 22 -22.53 -0.74 19.99
N LEU A 23 -21.33 -0.51 19.44
CA LEU A 23 -20.21 -1.46 19.54
C LEU A 23 -19.79 -1.70 20.99
N PRO A 24 -19.27 -2.89 21.33
CA PRO A 24 -18.68 -3.15 22.63
C PRO A 24 -17.57 -2.14 22.96
N TYR A 25 -17.39 -1.88 24.27
CA TYR A 25 -16.36 -0.96 24.75
C TYR A 25 -14.97 -1.31 24.19
N GLY A 26 -14.27 -0.33 23.67
CA GLY A 26 -12.93 -0.47 23.09
C GLY A 26 -12.89 -1.02 21.66
N LEU A 27 -13.93 -1.66 21.16
CA LEU A 27 -13.91 -2.24 19.80
C LEU A 27 -13.80 -1.18 18.71
N ALA A 28 -14.52 -0.08 18.83
CA ALA A 28 -14.41 1.04 17.88
C ALA A 28 -12.98 1.56 17.78
N ASN A 29 -12.30 1.76 18.92
CA ASN A 29 -10.91 2.19 18.95
C ASN A 29 -9.98 1.15 18.32
N LYS A 30 -10.20 -0.14 18.56
CA LYS A 30 -9.40 -1.20 17.92
C LYS A 30 -9.57 -1.22 16.41
N ILE A 31 -10.77 -1.00 15.89
CA ILE A 31 -11.03 -1.00 14.44
C ILE A 31 -10.36 0.19 13.75
N LYS A 32 -10.26 1.35 14.39
CA LYS A 32 -9.59 2.53 13.82
C LYS A 32 -8.08 2.40 13.68
N LEU A 33 -7.45 1.64 14.56
CA LEU A 33 -6.00 1.53 14.60
C LEU A 33 -5.48 0.61 13.49
N ALA A 34 -4.51 1.09 12.73
CA ALA A 34 -3.75 0.23 11.84
C ALA A 34 -3.02 -0.86 12.63
N ASN A 35 -3.07 -2.11 12.14
CA ASN A 35 -2.39 -3.23 12.80
C ASN A 35 -0.88 -3.05 12.79
N SER A 36 -0.33 -2.54 11.69
CA SER A 36 1.10 -2.28 11.58
C SER A 36 1.39 -1.23 10.50
N THR A 37 2.42 -0.42 10.75
CA THR A 37 2.96 0.51 9.76
C THR A 37 4.48 0.47 9.80
N TYR A 38 5.09 0.28 8.65
CA TYR A 38 6.53 0.18 8.49
C TYR A 38 7.05 1.33 7.64
N THR A 39 8.12 1.96 8.12
CA THR A 39 8.93 2.90 7.36
C THR A 39 10.20 2.21 6.91
N VAL A 40 10.46 2.19 5.61
CA VAL A 40 11.69 1.66 5.04
C VAL A 40 12.51 2.79 4.42
N ARG A 41 13.82 2.77 4.65
CA ARG A 41 14.77 3.72 4.04
C ARG A 41 15.84 2.93 3.31
N PHE A 42 16.14 3.36 2.08
CA PHE A 42 17.10 2.64 1.24
C PHE A 42 17.84 3.58 0.29
N GLY A 43 19.03 3.16 -0.11
CA GLY A 43 19.85 3.88 -1.08
C GLY A 43 19.84 3.21 -2.46
N VAL A 44 19.85 4.03 -3.51
CA VAL A 44 20.03 3.61 -4.90
C VAL A 44 21.14 4.43 -5.55
N ARG A 45 22.05 3.74 -6.24
CA ARG A 45 23.08 4.42 -7.03
C ARG A 45 22.53 4.75 -8.42
N LEU A 46 22.37 6.05 -8.68
CA LEU A 46 21.86 6.60 -9.94
C LEU A 46 22.81 7.70 -10.41
N LYS A 47 23.14 7.73 -11.70
CA LYS A 47 24.03 8.77 -12.29
C LYS A 47 25.35 8.95 -11.51
N GLY A 48 25.93 7.85 -11.02
CA GLY A 48 27.18 7.88 -10.26
C GLY A 48 27.06 8.37 -8.79
N LYS A 49 25.87 8.76 -8.34
CA LYS A 49 25.58 9.23 -6.98
C LYS A 49 24.63 8.28 -6.25
N ILE A 50 24.65 8.32 -4.91
CA ILE A 50 23.69 7.58 -4.08
C ILE A 50 22.59 8.54 -3.69
N TYR A 51 21.35 8.14 -4.01
CA TYR A 51 20.12 8.81 -3.58
C TYR A 51 19.43 7.95 -2.53
N THR A 52 18.88 8.60 -1.50
CA THR A 52 18.15 7.92 -0.41
C THR A 52 16.67 8.17 -0.57
N PHE A 53 15.90 7.12 -0.43
CA PHE A 53 14.45 7.13 -0.55
C PHE A 53 13.80 6.61 0.73
N THR A 54 12.59 7.09 1.00
CA THR A 54 11.73 6.61 2.09
C THR A 54 10.48 6.00 1.49
N GLY A 55 10.07 4.86 2.00
CA GLY A 55 8.81 4.23 1.64
C GLY A 55 8.06 3.76 2.88
N TYR A 56 6.78 3.56 2.72
CA TYR A 56 5.85 3.12 3.76
C TYR A 56 5.06 1.90 3.30
N ARG A 57 4.73 1.03 4.24
CA ARG A 57 3.69 0.00 4.06
C ARG A 57 2.90 -0.10 5.35
N SER A 58 1.59 0.13 5.26
CA SER A 58 0.64 0.00 6.37
C SER A 58 -0.37 -1.09 6.08
N VAL A 59 -0.67 -1.88 7.10
CA VAL A 59 -1.76 -2.84 7.14
C VAL A 59 -2.75 -2.34 8.18
N HIS A 60 -3.95 -1.99 7.74
CA HIS A 60 -4.99 -1.51 8.65
C HIS A 60 -5.70 -2.69 9.32
N SER A 61 -6.15 -3.67 8.56
CA SER A 61 -6.88 -4.81 9.12
C SER A 61 -6.62 -6.09 8.34
N GLU A 62 -6.30 -7.14 9.07
CA GLU A 62 -6.10 -8.52 8.59
C GLU A 62 -7.28 -9.42 8.94
N HIS A 63 -8.48 -8.86 9.12
CA HIS A 63 -9.69 -9.64 9.41
C HIS A 63 -10.05 -10.60 8.27
N MET A 64 -9.55 -10.33 7.08
CA MET A 64 -9.56 -11.19 5.89
C MET A 64 -8.21 -11.09 5.18
N GLU A 65 -7.69 -12.21 4.70
CA GLU A 65 -6.49 -12.29 3.89
C GLU A 65 -6.84 -12.71 2.45
N PRO A 66 -6.06 -12.22 1.49
CA PRO A 66 -4.95 -11.29 1.66
C PRO A 66 -5.41 -9.86 1.95
N VAL A 67 -4.55 -9.08 2.63
CA VAL A 67 -4.74 -7.63 2.65
C VAL A 67 -4.31 -7.07 1.30
N LYS A 68 -5.03 -6.05 0.80
CA LYS A 68 -4.77 -5.47 -0.52
C LYS A 68 -4.75 -3.95 -0.44
N GLY A 69 -3.79 -3.32 -1.14
CA GLY A 69 -3.74 -1.87 -1.25
C GLY A 69 -2.66 -1.34 -2.16
N GLY A 70 -2.96 -0.24 -2.84
CA GLY A 70 -2.08 0.42 -3.80
C GLY A 70 -0.79 0.95 -3.18
N ILE A 71 0.24 1.10 -4.02
CA ILE A 71 1.48 1.79 -3.67
C ILE A 71 1.49 3.14 -4.40
N ARG A 72 1.36 4.21 -3.63
CA ARG A 72 1.38 5.60 -4.13
C ARG A 72 2.81 6.09 -4.31
N TYR A 73 3.09 6.75 -5.42
CA TYR A 73 4.33 7.49 -5.63
C TYR A 73 4.02 8.99 -5.55
N ALA A 74 4.40 9.61 -4.42
CA ALA A 74 4.14 11.02 -4.19
C ALA A 74 5.20 11.62 -3.26
N SER A 75 5.72 12.79 -3.61
CA SER A 75 6.75 13.48 -2.81
C SER A 75 6.27 13.95 -1.44
N TYR A 76 4.98 14.08 -1.26
CA TYR A 76 4.35 14.52 -0.01
C TYR A 76 3.81 13.38 0.86
N ALA A 77 3.93 12.12 0.40
CA ALA A 77 3.43 10.98 1.16
C ALA A 77 4.13 10.85 2.52
N ASP A 78 3.34 10.64 3.55
CA ASP A 78 3.82 10.40 4.90
C ASP A 78 3.06 9.24 5.58
N GLN A 79 3.42 8.92 6.81
CA GLN A 79 2.84 7.82 7.55
C GLN A 79 1.35 8.02 7.82
N ASP A 80 0.93 9.21 8.24
CA ASP A 80 -0.47 9.52 8.59
C ASP A 80 -1.38 9.36 7.36
N GLU A 81 -0.94 9.80 6.18
CA GLU A 81 -1.66 9.59 4.93
C GLU A 81 -1.79 8.11 4.58
N VAL A 82 -0.71 7.35 4.71
CA VAL A 82 -0.70 5.92 4.37
C VAL A 82 -1.61 5.13 5.30
N GLU A 83 -1.64 5.43 6.60
CA GLU A 83 -2.54 4.80 7.57
C GLU A 83 -4.02 5.14 7.28
N ALA A 84 -4.33 6.40 7.01
CA ALA A 84 -5.68 6.82 6.63
C ALA A 84 -6.18 6.09 5.37
N LEU A 85 -5.33 6.00 4.35
CA LEU A 85 -5.66 5.31 3.10
C LEU A 85 -5.78 3.79 3.28
N ALA A 86 -5.00 3.18 4.17
CA ALA A 86 -5.13 1.77 4.51
C ALA A 86 -6.47 1.47 5.21
N ALA A 87 -6.91 2.36 6.11
CA ALA A 87 -8.24 2.28 6.74
C ALA A 87 -9.36 2.37 5.70
N LEU A 88 -9.28 3.34 4.80
CA LEU A 88 -10.25 3.49 3.70
C LEU A 88 -10.29 2.26 2.78
N MET A 89 -9.16 1.58 2.56
CA MET A 89 -9.14 0.33 1.80
C MET A 89 -9.91 -0.79 2.52
N THR A 90 -9.76 -0.92 3.84
CA THR A 90 -10.57 -1.87 4.63
C THR A 90 -12.06 -1.56 4.51
N TYR A 91 -12.45 -0.30 4.70
CA TYR A 91 -13.86 0.12 4.64
C TYR A 91 -14.43 -0.09 3.23
N LYS A 92 -13.67 0.22 2.20
CA LYS A 92 -14.06 -0.01 0.81
C LYS A 92 -14.28 -1.49 0.51
N CYS A 93 -13.38 -2.37 0.94
CA CYS A 93 -13.53 -3.81 0.74
C CYS A 93 -14.74 -4.34 1.50
N ALA A 94 -14.94 -3.92 2.74
CA ALA A 94 -16.09 -4.31 3.55
C ALA A 94 -17.42 -3.83 2.93
N LEU A 95 -17.48 -2.58 2.46
CA LEU A 95 -18.68 -2.02 1.82
C LEU A 95 -19.06 -2.76 0.53
N MET A 96 -18.08 -3.23 -0.21
CA MET A 96 -18.28 -3.98 -1.47
C MET A 96 -18.38 -5.49 -1.24
N GLU A 97 -18.35 -5.95 0.02
CA GLU A 97 -18.36 -7.37 0.40
C GLU A 97 -17.24 -8.19 -0.30
N ILE A 98 -16.09 -7.56 -0.54
CA ILE A 98 -14.92 -8.20 -1.15
C ILE A 98 -14.06 -8.81 -0.04
N PRO A 99 -13.62 -10.08 -0.16
CA PRO A 99 -12.92 -10.79 0.90
C PRO A 99 -11.43 -10.38 0.98
N PHE A 100 -11.16 -9.11 1.23
CA PHE A 100 -9.83 -8.56 1.41
C PHE A 100 -9.75 -7.68 2.66
N GLY A 101 -8.64 -7.81 3.38
CA GLY A 101 -8.22 -6.81 4.34
C GLY A 101 -7.66 -5.56 3.64
N GLY A 102 -7.46 -4.48 4.41
CA GLY A 102 -6.97 -3.21 3.87
C GLY A 102 -5.50 -2.96 4.16
N SER A 103 -4.77 -2.59 3.12
CA SER A 103 -3.40 -2.12 3.23
C SER A 103 -3.15 -0.90 2.33
N LYS A 104 -2.03 -0.23 2.55
CA LYS A 104 -1.56 0.88 1.69
C LYS A 104 -0.04 0.96 1.74
N GLY A 105 0.54 1.31 0.60
CA GLY A 105 1.96 1.65 0.52
C GLY A 105 2.17 3.03 -0.07
N ALA A 106 3.35 3.58 0.18
CA ALA A 106 3.82 4.76 -0.53
C ALA A 106 5.34 4.73 -0.70
N LEU A 107 5.79 5.35 -1.76
CA LEU A 107 7.18 5.71 -2.00
C LEU A 107 7.25 7.24 -2.09
N VAL A 108 8.07 7.86 -1.24
CA VAL A 108 8.23 9.33 -1.21
C VAL A 108 9.12 9.75 -2.37
N ILE A 109 8.48 10.02 -3.50
CA ILE A 109 9.15 10.34 -4.76
C ILE A 109 8.19 11.11 -5.68
N ASN A 110 8.72 12.06 -6.44
CA ASN A 110 8.03 12.56 -7.62
C ASN A 110 8.46 11.71 -8.83
N PRO A 111 7.61 10.82 -9.35
CA PRO A 111 8.00 9.90 -10.42
C PRO A 111 8.39 10.61 -11.73
N TYR A 112 7.90 11.83 -11.94
CA TYR A 112 8.17 12.61 -13.15
C TYR A 112 9.57 13.23 -13.19
N GLU A 113 10.31 13.23 -12.08
CA GLU A 113 11.70 13.72 -11.99
C GLU A 113 12.74 12.68 -12.40
N TRP A 114 12.32 11.45 -12.62
CA TRP A 114 13.19 10.31 -12.91
C TRP A 114 12.92 9.74 -14.30
N GLY A 115 13.98 9.39 -15.00
CA GLY A 115 13.86 8.61 -16.23
C GLY A 115 13.35 7.19 -15.93
N GLU A 116 12.76 6.54 -16.93
CA GLU A 116 12.15 5.21 -16.79
C GLU A 116 13.11 4.18 -16.16
N SER A 117 14.35 4.11 -16.69
CA SER A 117 15.37 3.19 -16.17
C SER A 117 15.81 3.49 -14.73
N GLU A 118 15.71 4.75 -14.30
CA GLU A 118 16.01 5.16 -12.92
C GLU A 118 14.85 4.79 -12.01
N LEU A 119 13.63 5.08 -12.43
CA LEU A 119 12.41 4.74 -11.69
C LEU A 119 12.28 3.23 -11.52
N GLU A 120 12.62 2.44 -12.55
CA GLU A 120 12.69 0.98 -12.46
C GLU A 120 13.67 0.53 -11.36
N LYS A 121 14.89 1.07 -11.36
CA LYS A 121 15.90 0.73 -10.34
C LYS A 121 15.43 1.08 -8.93
N ILE A 122 14.79 2.23 -8.76
CA ILE A 122 14.24 2.67 -7.48
C ILE A 122 13.12 1.73 -7.04
N THR A 123 12.19 1.41 -7.93
CA THR A 123 11.05 0.52 -7.67
C THR A 123 11.51 -0.89 -7.32
N ARG A 124 12.46 -1.46 -8.07
CA ARG A 124 13.02 -2.79 -7.77
C ARG A 124 13.73 -2.81 -6.43
N ARG A 125 14.50 -1.77 -6.11
CA ARG A 125 15.17 -1.68 -4.80
C ARG A 125 14.17 -1.53 -3.65
N PHE A 126 13.10 -0.75 -3.85
CA PHE A 126 11.99 -0.66 -2.89
C PHE A 126 11.33 -2.03 -2.67
N THR A 127 11.06 -2.75 -3.76
CA THR A 127 10.50 -4.12 -3.71
C THR A 127 11.37 -5.06 -2.87
N GLN A 128 12.69 -5.02 -3.04
CA GLN A 128 13.63 -5.81 -2.24
C GLN A 128 13.49 -5.51 -0.74
N GLU A 129 13.34 -4.23 -0.37
CA GLU A 129 13.17 -3.85 1.02
C GLU A 129 11.82 -4.29 1.61
N LEU A 130 10.76 -4.27 0.80
CA LEU A 130 9.45 -4.76 1.20
C LEU A 130 9.43 -6.29 1.32
N ALA A 131 9.92 -7.01 0.31
CA ALA A 131 9.97 -8.48 0.30
C ALA A 131 10.83 -9.06 1.42
N LYS A 132 11.99 -8.46 1.68
CA LYS A 132 12.91 -8.87 2.77
C LYS A 132 12.27 -8.83 4.17
N ARG A 133 11.17 -8.10 4.33
CA ARG A 133 10.45 -7.90 5.60
C ARG A 133 9.04 -8.46 5.56
N ASP A 134 8.71 -9.24 4.55
CA ASP A 134 7.37 -9.79 4.31
C ASP A 134 6.25 -8.72 4.27
N LEU A 135 6.60 -7.49 3.85
CA LEU A 135 5.66 -6.38 3.72
C LEU A 135 4.86 -6.41 2.43
N ILE A 136 5.23 -7.28 1.49
CA ILE A 136 4.47 -7.69 0.31
C ILE A 136 4.59 -9.20 0.16
N HIS A 137 3.46 -9.85 -0.15
CA HIS A 137 3.38 -11.29 -0.33
C HIS A 137 2.14 -11.62 -1.18
N PRO A 138 2.23 -12.54 -2.17
CA PRO A 138 1.12 -12.81 -3.09
C PRO A 138 -0.15 -13.34 -2.41
N SER A 139 -0.04 -14.03 -1.29
CA SER A 139 -1.18 -14.59 -0.55
C SER A 139 -1.54 -13.86 0.74
N GLN A 140 -0.75 -12.89 1.19
CA GLN A 140 -0.97 -12.21 2.46
C GLN A 140 -1.10 -10.69 2.33
N ASN A 141 -0.24 -10.03 1.53
CA ASN A 141 -0.18 -8.58 1.43
C ASN A 141 0.11 -8.12 0.00
N VAL A 142 -0.94 -7.90 -0.77
CA VAL A 142 -0.88 -7.70 -2.22
C VAL A 142 -0.82 -6.21 -2.58
N PRO A 143 0.25 -5.76 -3.25
CA PRO A 143 0.32 -4.41 -3.79
C PRO A 143 -0.59 -4.25 -5.00
N ALA A 144 -0.94 -3.01 -5.31
CA ALA A 144 -1.73 -2.62 -6.48
C ALA A 144 -1.27 -1.24 -6.99
N PRO A 145 -1.63 -0.84 -8.21
CA PRO A 145 -1.37 0.51 -8.70
C PRO A 145 -2.15 1.56 -7.90
N ASP A 146 -1.61 2.77 -7.82
CA ASP A 146 -2.20 3.95 -7.20
C ASP A 146 -1.67 5.22 -7.90
N MET A 147 -1.95 6.38 -7.33
CA MET A 147 -1.45 7.65 -7.85
C MET A 147 0.08 7.63 -7.99
N GLY A 148 0.56 8.04 -9.17
CA GLY A 148 1.98 8.07 -9.51
C GLY A 148 2.61 6.71 -9.81
N SER A 149 1.88 5.59 -9.67
CA SER A 149 2.29 4.26 -10.09
C SER A 149 1.24 3.63 -11.01
N GLY A 150 1.67 2.73 -11.89
CA GLY A 150 0.81 2.09 -12.86
C GLY A 150 1.18 0.64 -13.11
N GLU A 151 0.73 0.10 -14.25
CA GLU A 151 1.00 -1.29 -14.65
C GLU A 151 2.49 -1.59 -14.74
N LYS A 152 3.27 -0.61 -15.22
CA LYS A 152 4.70 -0.71 -15.42
C LYS A 152 5.43 -0.93 -14.08
N GLU A 153 5.12 -0.11 -13.09
CA GLU A 153 5.68 -0.23 -11.73
C GLU A 153 5.27 -1.54 -11.08
N MET A 154 4.02 -1.96 -11.27
CA MET A 154 3.53 -3.26 -10.76
C MET A 154 4.23 -4.43 -11.44
N ALA A 155 4.51 -4.35 -12.74
CA ALA A 155 5.28 -5.36 -13.46
C ALA A 155 6.71 -5.47 -12.92
N TRP A 156 7.39 -4.35 -12.63
CA TRP A 156 8.73 -4.37 -12.03
C TRP A 156 8.71 -4.93 -10.60
N ILE A 157 7.67 -4.61 -9.81
CA ILE A 157 7.50 -5.17 -8.46
C ILE A 157 7.32 -6.68 -8.53
N ALA A 158 6.44 -7.16 -9.40
CA ALA A 158 6.16 -8.58 -9.55
C ALA A 158 7.38 -9.37 -10.06
N ASP A 159 8.08 -8.83 -11.06
CA ASP A 159 9.30 -9.44 -11.59
C ASP A 159 10.41 -9.52 -10.54
N GLU A 160 10.65 -8.43 -9.81
CA GLU A 160 11.67 -8.42 -8.74
C GLU A 160 11.29 -9.33 -7.57
N TYR A 161 10.01 -9.37 -7.16
CA TYR A 161 9.54 -10.28 -6.12
C TYR A 161 9.77 -11.75 -6.52
N ARG A 162 9.44 -12.12 -7.78
CA ARG A 162 9.65 -13.46 -8.30
C ARG A 162 11.13 -13.85 -8.34
N ARG A 163 12.01 -12.89 -8.66
CA ARG A 163 13.48 -13.14 -8.63
C ARG A 163 13.99 -13.46 -7.23
N LEU A 164 13.40 -12.84 -6.20
CA LEU A 164 13.75 -13.06 -4.80
C LEU A 164 13.14 -14.35 -4.24
N ASN A 165 11.95 -14.73 -4.72
CA ASN A 165 11.16 -15.86 -4.22
C ASN A 165 10.74 -16.78 -5.40
N PRO A 166 11.69 -17.51 -6.03
CA PRO A 166 11.40 -18.27 -7.23
C PRO A 166 10.46 -19.47 -7.01
N SER A 167 10.27 -19.90 -5.78
CA SER A 167 9.34 -20.98 -5.41
C SER A 167 7.88 -20.54 -5.30
N GLU A 168 7.61 -19.25 -5.23
CA GLU A 168 6.26 -18.71 -5.11
C GLU A 168 5.66 -18.42 -6.49
N ILE A 169 4.76 -19.29 -6.94
CA ILE A 169 4.19 -19.26 -8.31
C ILE A 169 2.94 -18.36 -8.39
N THR A 170 2.26 -18.10 -7.28
CA THR A 170 0.97 -17.39 -7.27
C THR A 170 1.17 -15.88 -7.12
N CYS A 171 0.76 -15.11 -8.12
CA CYS A 171 0.80 -13.64 -8.04
C CYS A 171 -0.59 -13.05 -8.31
N LEU A 172 -1.31 -12.66 -7.26
CA LEU A 172 -2.59 -11.96 -7.34
C LEU A 172 -2.49 -10.57 -8.01
N LEU A 173 -1.27 -10.05 -8.21
CA LEU A 173 -1.03 -8.80 -8.91
C LEU A 173 -1.56 -8.82 -10.35
N TYR A 174 -1.47 -9.99 -11.02
CA TYR A 174 -1.90 -10.17 -12.41
C TYR A 174 -3.30 -10.78 -12.55
N THR A 175 -3.84 -11.36 -11.49
CA THR A 175 -5.12 -12.08 -11.55
C THR A 175 -6.30 -11.33 -10.93
N SER A 176 -6.02 -10.19 -10.29
CA SER A 176 -7.09 -9.33 -9.75
C SER A 176 -7.60 -8.43 -10.86
N PRO A 177 -8.85 -8.58 -11.33
CA PRO A 177 -9.41 -7.68 -12.32
C PRO A 177 -9.41 -6.26 -11.75
N SER A 178 -8.87 -5.32 -12.54
CA SER A 178 -9.06 -3.91 -12.26
C SER A 178 -10.55 -3.59 -12.34
N PRO A 179 -11.08 -2.67 -11.52
CA PRO A 179 -12.44 -2.16 -11.73
C PRO A 179 -12.67 -1.57 -13.14
N ARG A 180 -11.60 -1.32 -13.90
CA ARG A 180 -11.62 -0.88 -15.30
C ARG A 180 -11.77 -2.02 -16.30
N ASP A 181 -11.41 -3.26 -15.93
CA ASP A 181 -11.42 -4.41 -16.84
C ASP A 181 -12.84 -4.99 -17.03
N GLY A 182 -13.82 -4.55 -16.24
CA GLY A 182 -15.23 -4.93 -16.34
C GLY A 182 -16.08 -3.96 -17.17
N LEU A 183 -15.50 -3.01 -17.88
CA LEU A 183 -16.18 -2.00 -18.70
C LEU A 183 -15.81 -2.07 -20.20
N LEU A 184 -15.34 -3.21 -20.68
CA LEU A 184 -15.18 -3.49 -22.11
C LEU A 184 -16.18 -4.53 -22.57
#